data_b1e0c2fe0b27a5064851835d63b84ccd
#
_entry.id   b1e0c2fe0b27a5064851835d63b84ccd
#
_cell.length_a   1.000
_cell.length_b   1.000
_cell.length_c   1.000
_cell.angle_alpha   90.00
_cell.angle_beta   90.00
_cell.angle_gamma   90.00
#
_symmetry.space_group_name_H-M   'P 1'
#
loop_
_entity.id
_entity.type
_entity.pdbx_description
1 polymer ?
#
loop_
_entity_poly.entity_id
_entity_poly.type
_entity_poly.pdbx_seq_one_letter_code
_entity_poly.pdbx_strand_id
1 'polypeptide(L)'
;MKKNEIYPQMPVKKTFLYGRLISGKSLGDVIYIKARRKYCFRLLLVFESSDVKMVQRTTSSNKQLARQERDEALMEIANGSFIPFSYTVKEFYDFWFYHHMLGQKRITYNTYNAYRNIIENYLLPKLGHKKLDALQRRDLVKALSGIPHPGVLRTAAGVVTASLC
;
A
#
# COMPACT_ATOMS: atom_id res chain seq x y z
N MET A 1 15.71 -28.66 -11.54
CA MET A 1 15.93 -27.62 -10.52
C MET A 1 14.59 -27.02 -10.13
N LYS A 2 14.23 -27.13 -8.86
CA LYS A 2 12.97 -26.56 -8.34
C LYS A 2 13.09 -25.03 -8.37
N LYS A 3 12.24 -24.34 -9.13
CA LYS A 3 12.21 -22.87 -9.27
C LYS A 3 12.06 -22.10 -7.94
N ASN A 4 11.77 -22.82 -6.83
CA ASN A 4 11.52 -22.23 -5.51
C ASN A 4 12.78 -21.95 -4.69
N GLU A 5 13.97 -22.38 -5.13
CA GLU A 5 15.21 -22.21 -4.36
C GLU A 5 15.95 -20.90 -4.70
N ILE A 6 15.60 -20.24 -5.80
CA ILE A 6 16.32 -19.04 -6.29
C ILE A 6 15.74 -17.75 -5.70
N TYR A 7 14.46 -17.72 -5.39
CA TYR A 7 13.78 -16.52 -4.93
C TYR A 7 13.34 -16.67 -3.47
N PRO A 8 13.80 -15.79 -2.57
CA PRO A 8 13.38 -15.86 -1.18
C PRO A 8 11.86 -15.65 -1.06
N GLN A 9 11.22 -16.46 -0.20
CA GLN A 9 9.82 -16.24 0.13
C GLN A 9 9.66 -14.90 0.85
N MET A 10 8.68 -14.10 0.44
CA MET A 10 8.50 -12.74 0.94
C MET A 10 7.30 -12.57 1.82
N PRO A 11 7.42 -11.78 2.87
CA PRO A 11 6.31 -11.40 3.72
C PRO A 11 5.45 -10.32 3.07
N VAL A 12 4.74 -10.66 2.00
CA VAL A 12 3.73 -9.77 1.43
C VAL A 12 2.57 -9.68 2.40
N LYS A 13 2.15 -8.47 2.75
CA LYS A 13 0.93 -8.29 3.56
C LYS A 13 -0.25 -8.91 2.84
N LYS A 14 -0.93 -9.83 3.52
CA LYS A 14 -2.11 -10.56 2.97
C LYS A 14 -3.19 -9.61 2.45
N THR A 15 -3.30 -8.40 3.01
CA THR A 15 -4.27 -7.39 2.60
C THR A 15 -4.13 -6.94 1.14
N PHE A 16 -2.93 -7.01 0.54
CA PHE A 16 -2.75 -6.77 -0.90
C PHE A 16 -3.42 -7.81 -1.78
N LEU A 17 -3.67 -9.01 -1.25
CA LEU A 17 -4.25 -10.14 -1.99
C LEU A 17 -5.77 -10.13 -1.99
N TYR A 18 -6.42 -9.22 -1.26
CA TYR A 18 -7.89 -9.17 -1.20
C TYR A 18 -8.54 -8.63 -2.48
N GLY A 19 -7.74 -8.01 -3.35
CA GLY A 19 -8.25 -7.39 -4.57
C GLY A 19 -9.06 -6.12 -4.28
N ARG A 20 -9.94 -5.78 -5.20
CA ARG A 20 -10.77 -4.57 -5.12
C ARG A 20 -11.82 -4.68 -4.02
N LEU A 21 -12.08 -3.56 -3.35
CA LEU A 21 -13.22 -3.43 -2.44
C LEU A 21 -14.53 -3.39 -3.25
N ILE A 22 -15.46 -4.31 -2.94
CA ILE A 22 -16.77 -4.38 -3.61
C ILE A 22 -17.82 -3.58 -2.86
N SER A 23 -17.86 -3.74 -1.53
CA SER A 23 -18.86 -3.09 -0.70
C SER A 23 -18.39 -2.95 0.75
N GLY A 24 -19.11 -2.13 1.50
CA GLY A 24 -18.91 -2.01 2.93
C GLY A 24 -20.11 -1.43 3.65
N LYS A 25 -20.21 -1.73 4.93
CA LYS A 25 -21.27 -1.22 5.80
C LYS A 25 -20.74 -0.85 7.17
N SER A 26 -21.39 0.08 7.85
CA SER A 26 -21.10 0.41 9.23
C SER A 26 -21.58 -0.70 10.18
N LEU A 27 -20.79 -1.00 11.18
CA LEU A 27 -21.15 -1.86 12.31
C LEU A 27 -21.59 -1.01 13.51
N GLY A 28 -22.82 -0.51 13.45
CA GLY A 28 -23.40 0.31 14.52
C GLY A 28 -22.97 1.79 14.48
N ASP A 29 -23.20 2.48 15.61
CA ASP A 29 -22.85 3.89 15.79
C ASP A 29 -21.37 4.06 16.17
N VAL A 30 -20.92 5.30 16.27
CA VAL A 30 -19.58 5.65 16.75
C VAL A 30 -19.41 5.32 18.23
N ILE A 31 -18.26 4.78 18.60
CA ILE A 31 -17.92 4.29 19.93
C ILE A 31 -16.84 5.18 20.54
N TYR A 32 -17.01 5.59 21.78
CA TYR A 32 -16.00 6.38 22.50
C TYR A 32 -14.90 5.50 23.09
N ILE A 33 -13.65 5.78 22.73
CA ILE A 33 -12.46 5.11 23.28
C ILE A 33 -11.89 5.94 24.40
N LYS A 34 -12.16 5.57 25.65
CA LYS A 34 -11.71 6.30 26.86
C LYS A 34 -10.20 6.54 26.88
N ALA A 35 -9.40 5.51 26.57
CA ALA A 35 -7.93 5.59 26.61
C ALA A 35 -7.35 6.62 25.62
N ARG A 36 -8.03 6.90 24.51
CA ARG A 36 -7.58 7.84 23.48
C ARG A 36 -8.34 9.18 23.53
N ARG A 37 -9.38 9.26 24.33
CA ARG A 37 -10.32 10.42 24.37
C ARG A 37 -10.87 10.78 22.98
N LYS A 38 -11.15 9.77 22.15
CA LYS A 38 -11.62 9.90 20.78
C LYS A 38 -12.73 8.91 20.49
N TYR A 39 -13.52 9.22 19.46
CA TYR A 39 -14.48 8.27 18.91
C TYR A 39 -13.81 7.39 17.85
N CYS A 40 -14.39 6.23 17.59
CA CYS A 40 -14.09 5.39 16.46
C CYS A 40 -15.38 4.85 15.84
N PHE A 41 -15.30 4.46 14.59
CA PHE A 41 -16.32 3.67 13.92
C PHE A 41 -15.72 2.41 13.34
N ARG A 42 -16.57 1.43 13.09
CA ARG A 42 -16.19 0.13 12.51
C ARG A 42 -16.91 -0.08 11.20
N LEU A 43 -16.18 -0.52 10.20
CA LEU A 43 -16.71 -0.87 8.89
C LEU A 43 -16.45 -2.33 8.62
N LEU A 44 -17.44 -3.03 8.08
CA LEU A 44 -17.31 -4.36 7.53
C LEU A 44 -17.16 -4.22 6.03
N LEU A 45 -16.01 -4.65 5.50
CA LEU A 45 -15.61 -4.49 4.10
C LEU A 45 -15.60 -5.86 3.42
N VAL A 46 -16.13 -5.93 2.20
CA VAL A 46 -16.19 -7.13 1.36
C VAL A 46 -15.33 -6.91 0.12
N PHE A 47 -14.43 -7.83 -0.18
CA PHE A 47 -13.47 -7.76 -1.27
C PHE A 47 -13.76 -8.77 -2.38
N GLU A 48 -13.16 -8.59 -3.56
CA GLU A 48 -13.27 -9.51 -4.71
C GLU A 48 -12.83 -10.93 -4.38
N SER A 49 -11.85 -11.10 -3.50
CA SER A 49 -11.42 -12.40 -3.00
C SER A 49 -12.46 -13.13 -2.13
N SER A 50 -13.64 -12.55 -1.94
CA SER A 50 -14.65 -12.99 -0.97
C SER A 50 -14.21 -12.86 0.50
N ASP A 51 -13.07 -12.23 0.74
CA ASP A 51 -12.64 -11.89 2.10
C ASP A 51 -13.55 -10.81 2.69
N VAL A 52 -13.92 -11.02 3.96
CA VAL A 52 -14.68 -10.03 4.74
C VAL A 52 -13.81 -9.56 5.89
N LYS A 53 -13.58 -8.25 5.99
CA LYS A 53 -12.71 -7.68 7.01
C LYS A 53 -13.38 -6.55 7.76
N MET A 54 -13.18 -6.55 9.06
CA MET A 54 -13.57 -5.42 9.91
C MET A 54 -12.40 -4.44 10.00
N VAL A 55 -12.68 -3.19 9.66
CA VAL A 55 -11.73 -2.07 9.79
C VAL A 55 -12.27 -1.09 10.82
N GLN A 56 -11.44 -0.69 11.78
CA GLN A 56 -11.77 0.33 12.75
C GLN A 56 -10.97 1.60 12.45
N ARG A 57 -11.67 2.74 12.34
CA ARG A 57 -11.02 4.05 12.23
C ARG A 57 -11.28 4.88 13.47
N THR A 58 -10.20 5.44 14.02
CA THR A 58 -10.26 6.43 15.11
C THR A 58 -10.41 7.80 14.48
N THR A 59 -11.34 8.58 15.03
CA THR A 59 -11.76 9.87 14.51
C THR A 59 -11.55 11.00 15.51
N SER A 60 -12.33 12.04 15.44
CA SER A 60 -12.26 13.20 16.34
C SER A 60 -12.74 12.87 17.78
N SER A 61 -12.55 13.81 18.69
CA SER A 61 -13.11 13.77 20.05
C SER A 61 -14.58 14.19 20.11
N ASN A 62 -15.12 14.74 19.01
CA ASN A 62 -16.52 15.16 18.91
C ASN A 62 -17.35 14.05 18.26
N LYS A 63 -18.46 13.67 18.93
CA LYS A 63 -19.33 12.57 18.45
C LYS A 63 -20.00 12.87 17.11
N GLN A 64 -20.42 14.12 16.92
CA GLN A 64 -21.13 14.51 15.68
C GLN A 64 -20.17 14.50 14.49
N LEU A 65 -18.96 15.04 14.65
CA LEU A 65 -17.91 14.95 13.63
C LEU A 65 -17.52 13.51 13.33
N ALA A 66 -17.44 12.66 14.35
CA ALA A 66 -17.14 11.24 14.15
C ALA A 66 -18.23 10.51 13.35
N ARG A 67 -19.49 10.88 13.52
CA ARG A 67 -20.59 10.36 12.68
C ARG A 67 -20.46 10.84 11.24
N GLN A 68 -20.16 12.11 11.05
CA GLN A 68 -19.94 12.69 9.72
C GLN A 68 -18.78 11.98 8.99
N GLU A 69 -17.63 11.80 9.64
CA GLU A 69 -16.47 11.07 9.08
C GLU A 69 -16.84 9.61 8.71
N ARG A 70 -17.70 8.95 9.51
CA ARG A 70 -18.22 7.62 9.17
C ARG A 70 -19.07 7.64 7.91
N ASP A 71 -19.95 8.60 7.80
CA ASP A 71 -20.89 8.71 6.69
C ASP A 71 -20.15 9.10 5.39
N GLU A 72 -19.13 9.96 5.48
CA GLU A 72 -18.19 10.25 4.39
C GLU A 72 -17.45 8.98 3.93
N ALA A 73 -16.96 8.17 4.87
CA ALA A 73 -16.31 6.90 4.52
C ALA A 73 -17.25 5.92 3.81
N LEU A 74 -18.54 5.89 4.17
CA LEU A 74 -19.55 5.07 3.48
C LEU A 74 -19.83 5.59 2.06
N MET A 75 -19.83 6.91 1.85
CA MET A 75 -19.92 7.52 0.52
C MET A 75 -18.68 7.19 -0.33
N GLU A 76 -17.48 7.28 0.23
CA GLU A 76 -16.25 6.88 -0.45
C GLU A 76 -16.27 5.41 -0.87
N ILE A 77 -16.80 4.51 -0.03
CA ILE A 77 -16.98 3.09 -0.37
C ILE A 77 -17.95 2.95 -1.56
N ALA A 78 -19.07 3.64 -1.53
CA ALA A 78 -20.07 3.60 -2.60
C ALA A 78 -19.50 4.13 -3.92
N ASN A 79 -18.65 5.15 -3.87
CA ASN A 79 -18.01 5.76 -5.05
C ASN A 79 -16.73 5.01 -5.49
N GLY A 80 -16.26 4.01 -4.73
CA GLY A 80 -15.05 3.26 -5.02
C GLY A 80 -13.74 4.01 -4.75
N SER A 81 -13.79 5.13 -4.03
CA SER A 81 -12.60 5.93 -3.66
C SER A 81 -12.01 5.60 -2.28
N PHE A 82 -12.70 4.75 -1.51
CA PHE A 82 -12.28 4.39 -0.16
C PHE A 82 -11.00 3.57 -0.16
N ILE A 83 -10.01 4.01 0.62
CA ILE A 83 -8.75 3.29 0.82
C ILE A 83 -8.81 2.53 2.15
N PRO A 84 -9.06 1.20 2.12
CA PRO A 84 -9.28 0.41 3.32
C PRO A 84 -8.03 0.25 4.19
N PHE A 85 -6.86 0.18 3.55
CA PHE A 85 -5.59 -0.05 4.23
C PHE A 85 -4.55 0.97 3.79
N SER A 86 -3.78 1.47 4.76
CA SER A 86 -2.65 2.37 4.48
C SER A 86 -1.36 1.55 4.44
N TYR A 87 -0.68 1.58 3.29
CA TYR A 87 0.58 0.87 3.07
C TYR A 87 1.75 1.85 3.05
N THR A 88 2.93 1.35 3.40
CA THR A 88 4.18 2.07 3.15
C THR A 88 4.71 1.76 1.74
N VAL A 89 5.58 2.62 1.23
CA VAL A 89 6.26 2.39 -0.05
C VAL A 89 7.05 1.08 -0.04
N LYS A 90 7.65 0.73 1.12
CA LYS A 90 8.35 -0.56 1.28
C LYS A 90 7.40 -1.74 1.08
N GLU A 91 6.26 -1.75 1.77
CA GLU A 91 5.26 -2.83 1.66
C GLU A 91 4.71 -2.95 0.24
N PHE A 92 4.52 -1.82 -0.44
CA PHE A 92 4.11 -1.80 -1.84
C PHE A 92 5.17 -2.42 -2.77
N TYR A 93 6.45 -2.07 -2.62
CA TYR A 93 7.51 -2.66 -3.44
C TYR A 93 7.70 -4.15 -3.16
N ASP A 94 7.56 -4.59 -1.91
CA ASP A 94 7.55 -6.00 -1.56
C ASP A 94 6.45 -6.74 -2.35
N PHE A 95 5.22 -6.22 -2.34
CA PHE A 95 4.11 -6.80 -3.12
C PHE A 95 4.36 -6.75 -4.63
N TRP A 96 4.68 -5.56 -5.17
CA TRP A 96 4.87 -5.34 -6.62
C TRP A 96 5.95 -6.25 -7.18
N PHE A 97 7.05 -6.34 -6.47
CA PHE A 97 8.21 -7.08 -6.93
C PHE A 97 7.96 -8.60 -6.98
N TYR A 98 7.40 -9.15 -5.93
CA TYR A 98 7.20 -10.59 -5.84
C TYR A 98 5.93 -11.08 -6.52
N HIS A 99 4.85 -10.35 -6.38
CA HIS A 99 3.57 -10.75 -6.97
C HIS A 99 3.52 -10.41 -8.45
N HIS A 100 3.88 -9.18 -8.80
CA HIS A 100 3.76 -8.70 -10.19
C HIS A 100 4.97 -9.09 -11.04
N MET A 101 6.19 -8.75 -10.62
CA MET A 101 7.37 -8.97 -11.45
C MET A 101 7.77 -10.44 -11.52
N LEU A 102 7.88 -11.14 -10.39
CA LEU A 102 8.25 -12.56 -10.38
C LEU A 102 7.08 -13.46 -10.74
N GLY A 103 5.88 -13.19 -10.23
CA GLY A 103 4.70 -14.00 -10.45
C GLY A 103 4.16 -13.90 -11.88
N GLN A 104 4.01 -12.68 -12.40
CA GLN A 104 3.34 -12.44 -13.68
C GLN A 104 4.30 -12.25 -14.85
N LYS A 105 5.34 -11.42 -14.71
CA LYS A 105 6.24 -11.07 -15.82
C LYS A 105 7.38 -12.06 -16.05
N ARG A 106 7.62 -12.99 -15.15
CA ARG A 106 8.67 -14.02 -15.29
C ARG A 106 10.03 -13.45 -15.69
N ILE A 107 10.48 -12.42 -14.98
CA ILE A 107 11.77 -11.79 -15.23
C ILE A 107 12.96 -12.75 -14.99
N THR A 108 14.09 -12.47 -15.65
CA THR A 108 15.32 -13.24 -15.43
C THR A 108 15.92 -12.92 -14.06
N TYR A 109 16.77 -13.81 -13.55
CA TYR A 109 17.49 -13.63 -12.28
C TYR A 109 18.34 -12.34 -12.28
N ASN A 110 19.00 -12.04 -13.40
CA ASN A 110 19.80 -10.81 -13.52
C ASN A 110 18.93 -9.55 -13.42
N THR A 111 17.78 -9.53 -14.07
CA THR A 111 16.81 -8.43 -13.97
C THR A 111 16.28 -8.30 -12.54
N TYR A 112 15.99 -9.44 -11.89
CA TYR A 112 15.59 -9.48 -10.50
C TYR A 112 16.61 -8.79 -9.60
N ASN A 113 17.89 -9.22 -9.68
CA ASN A 113 18.95 -8.65 -8.86
C ASN A 113 19.18 -7.16 -9.14
N ALA A 114 19.14 -6.76 -10.41
CA ALA A 114 19.31 -5.35 -10.78
C ALA A 114 18.21 -4.46 -10.18
N TYR A 115 16.94 -4.88 -10.29
CA TYR A 115 15.83 -4.12 -9.74
C TYR A 115 15.84 -4.14 -8.21
N ARG A 116 16.11 -5.28 -7.61
CA ARG A 116 16.23 -5.41 -6.16
C ARG A 116 17.29 -4.46 -5.61
N ASN A 117 18.50 -4.47 -6.18
CA ASN A 117 19.58 -3.58 -5.77
C ASN A 117 19.19 -2.10 -5.87
N ILE A 118 18.49 -1.71 -6.93
CA ILE A 118 18.03 -0.34 -7.11
C ILE A 118 17.00 0.03 -6.04
N ILE A 119 16.02 -0.83 -5.82
CA ILE A 119 14.96 -0.59 -4.83
C ILE A 119 15.57 -0.52 -3.42
N GLU A 120 16.36 -1.50 -3.02
CA GLU A 120 16.93 -1.59 -1.67
C GLU A 120 17.97 -0.50 -1.36
N ASN A 121 18.81 -0.15 -2.32
CA ASN A 121 19.93 0.77 -2.07
C ASN A 121 19.59 2.24 -2.36
N TYR A 122 18.68 2.54 -3.26
CA TYR A 122 18.39 3.91 -3.69
C TYR A 122 17.00 4.41 -3.37
N LEU A 123 15.97 3.57 -3.47
CA LEU A 123 14.58 4.00 -3.28
C LEU A 123 14.11 3.81 -1.83
N LEU A 124 14.25 2.63 -1.25
CA LEU A 124 13.74 2.33 0.09
C LEU A 124 14.38 3.16 1.21
N PRO A 125 15.68 3.47 1.21
CA PRO A 125 16.26 4.31 2.27
C PRO A 125 15.62 5.70 2.37
N LYS A 126 15.13 6.23 1.24
CA LYS A 126 14.54 7.57 1.15
C LYS A 126 13.01 7.55 1.21
N LEU A 127 12.38 6.53 0.66
CA LEU A 127 10.92 6.49 0.46
C LEU A 127 10.23 5.40 1.27
N GLY A 128 10.94 4.35 1.67
CA GLY A 128 10.36 3.12 2.20
C GLY A 128 9.45 3.29 3.41
N HIS A 129 9.74 4.27 4.27
CA HIS A 129 8.96 4.59 5.47
C HIS A 129 7.72 5.45 5.19
N LYS A 130 7.66 6.09 4.01
CA LYS A 130 6.52 6.96 3.67
C LYS A 130 5.28 6.13 3.37
N LYS A 131 4.13 6.71 3.70
CA LYS A 131 2.84 6.14 3.30
C LYS A 131 2.64 6.33 1.80
N LEU A 132 2.10 5.32 1.14
CA LEU A 132 1.89 5.32 -0.31
C LEU A 132 0.90 6.42 -0.75
N ASP A 133 -0.15 6.63 0.04
CA ASP A 133 -1.16 7.67 -0.14
C ASP A 133 -0.63 9.11 0.09
N ALA A 134 0.46 9.24 0.86
CA ALA A 134 1.13 10.52 1.12
C ALA A 134 2.34 10.79 0.21
N LEU A 135 2.64 9.88 -0.73
CA LEU A 135 3.77 10.00 -1.63
C LEU A 135 3.49 11.07 -2.70
N GLN A 136 4.41 12.03 -2.83
CA GLN A 136 4.29 13.11 -3.79
C GLN A 136 5.38 13.04 -4.86
N ARG A 137 5.10 13.61 -6.03
CA ARG A 137 6.07 13.70 -7.13
C ARG A 137 7.43 14.27 -6.69
N ARG A 138 7.43 15.28 -5.84
CA ARG A 138 8.67 15.88 -5.31
C ARG A 138 9.54 14.88 -4.53
N ASP A 139 8.92 13.91 -3.85
CA ASP A 139 9.64 12.88 -3.09
C ASP A 139 10.35 11.93 -4.04
N LEU A 140 9.69 11.54 -5.13
CA LEU A 140 10.27 10.70 -6.18
C LEU A 140 11.43 11.42 -6.87
N VAL A 141 11.24 12.68 -7.26
CA VAL A 141 12.31 13.49 -7.88
C VAL A 141 13.51 13.59 -6.95
N LYS A 142 13.30 13.89 -5.66
CA LYS A 142 14.37 13.97 -4.65
C LYS A 142 15.08 12.64 -4.44
N ALA A 143 14.35 11.52 -4.47
CA ALA A 143 14.95 10.20 -4.34
C ALA A 143 15.83 9.86 -5.55
N LEU A 144 15.37 10.16 -6.76
CA LEU A 144 16.07 9.89 -8.01
C LEU A 144 17.27 10.81 -8.21
N SER A 145 17.17 12.11 -7.88
CA SER A 145 18.27 13.07 -8.04
C SER A 145 19.52 12.74 -7.23
N GLY A 146 19.38 11.91 -6.19
CA GLY A 146 20.52 11.44 -5.40
C GLY A 146 21.24 10.21 -5.96
N ILE A 147 20.92 9.75 -7.17
CA ILE A 147 21.56 8.61 -7.82
C ILE A 147 22.70 9.11 -8.71
N PRO A 148 23.98 8.78 -8.39
CA PRO A 148 25.13 9.40 -9.05
C PRO A 148 25.39 8.87 -10.47
N HIS A 149 24.91 7.66 -10.81
CA HIS A 149 25.22 7.03 -12.08
C HIS A 149 24.05 7.13 -13.06
N PRO A 150 24.25 7.73 -14.27
CA PRO A 150 23.16 7.92 -15.25
C PRO A 150 22.44 6.63 -15.67
N GLY A 151 23.17 5.52 -15.81
CA GLY A 151 22.60 4.22 -16.15
C GLY A 151 21.66 3.68 -15.04
N VAL A 152 22.11 3.79 -13.77
CA VAL A 152 21.29 3.41 -12.60
C VAL A 152 20.08 4.33 -12.47
N LEU A 153 20.26 5.64 -12.67
CA LEU A 153 19.18 6.61 -12.64
C LEU A 153 18.09 6.29 -13.69
N ARG A 154 18.49 5.96 -14.92
CA ARG A 154 17.53 5.58 -15.98
C ARG A 154 16.74 4.34 -15.60
N THR A 155 17.40 3.32 -15.06
CA THR A 155 16.73 2.08 -14.63
C THR A 155 15.84 2.34 -13.43
N ALA A 156 16.28 3.15 -12.45
CA ALA A 156 15.49 3.53 -11.29
C ALA A 156 14.21 4.31 -11.70
N ALA A 157 14.34 5.24 -12.62
CA ALA A 157 13.19 5.98 -13.19
C ALA A 157 12.21 5.02 -13.89
N GLY A 158 12.72 4.04 -14.65
CA GLY A 158 11.91 2.99 -15.26
C GLY A 158 11.15 2.14 -14.25
N VAL A 159 11.81 1.74 -13.15
CA VAL A 159 11.16 1.00 -12.05
C VAL A 159 10.05 1.82 -11.41
N VAL A 160 10.31 3.10 -11.10
CA VAL A 160 9.30 3.99 -10.50
C VAL A 160 8.10 4.15 -11.44
N THR A 161 8.32 4.42 -12.71
CA THR A 161 7.24 4.55 -13.70
C THR A 161 6.43 3.27 -13.84
N ALA A 162 7.09 2.12 -13.93
CA ALA A 162 6.41 0.83 -14.10
C ALA A 162 5.62 0.39 -12.86
N SER A 163 5.96 0.88 -11.67
CA SER A 163 5.35 0.46 -10.40
C SER A 163 4.32 1.43 -9.85
N LEU A 164 4.48 2.73 -10.08
CA LEU A 164 3.67 3.79 -9.44
C LEU A 164 2.84 4.62 -10.43
N CYS A 165 3.03 4.43 -11.72
CA CYS A 165 2.24 5.03 -12.80
C CYS A 165 1.49 3.97 -13.59
#